data_c5b13fe482a2773d1b2775de0ec9c39b
#
_entry.id   c5b13fe482a2773d1b2775de0ec9c39b
#
_cell.length_a   1.000
_cell.length_b   1.000
_cell.length_c   1.000
_cell.angle_alpha   90.00
_cell.angle_beta   90.00
_cell.angle_gamma   90.00
#
_symmetry.space_group_name_H-M   'P 1'
#
loop_
_entity.id
_entity.type
_entity.pdbx_description
1 polymer ?
#
loop_
_entity_poly.entity_id
_entity_poly.type
_entity_poly.pdbx_seq_one_letter_code
_entity_poly.pdbx_strand_id
1 'polypeptide(L)'
;MSARASNLRVAELRSEWSPRRNQGWIYVDQITTENGGDPAIDFYVERYPHSDRETWLERFVAGQIRSDETVCSADMTLQAGMTLRYHRPGWDEPAAPRDFRLLHEDDDLVAVDKPSGLQVLPAAMFLENTLLHVVRERIGAGVDPVHRLGRGTSGIVVFARTDRARRQLSQDLSEGRMKKRYVALVQGNPAPSFSVDQAIGLVDYPGFGRVFAAVDTGKPSISHVRVIEPRPETDEALVEVEIPTGRPHQIRIHLAAAGHPLVGEPLYERGGHPPTVEPNDRPPLPGDLGYHLHAMQVGFTHPTSKDAMLIECEPPDILRPRSAAEPPPDHEQV
;
A
#
# COMPACT_ATOMS: atom_id res chain seq x y z
N MET A 1 31.02 -4.72 10.24
CA MET A 1 30.26 -4.65 11.52
C MET A 1 28.91 -3.90 11.40
N SER A 2 28.69 -3.07 10.37
CA SER A 2 27.48 -2.23 10.20
C SER A 2 26.21 -3.00 9.82
N ALA A 3 26.28 -4.02 8.98
CA ALA A 3 25.09 -4.77 8.53
C ALA A 3 24.41 -5.61 9.64
N ARG A 4 25.16 -6.04 10.66
CA ARG A 4 24.58 -6.75 11.82
C ARG A 4 23.79 -5.82 12.76
N ALA A 5 24.21 -4.56 12.89
CA ALA A 5 23.54 -3.59 13.76
C ALA A 5 22.21 -3.09 13.16
N SER A 6 22.13 -2.92 11.81
CA SER A 6 20.90 -2.53 11.13
C SER A 6 19.85 -3.64 11.14
N ASN A 7 20.28 -4.90 10.96
CA ASN A 7 19.40 -6.06 11.03
C ASN A 7 18.87 -6.33 12.44
N LEU A 8 19.67 -6.04 13.48
CA LEU A 8 19.22 -6.13 14.88
C LEU A 8 18.15 -5.08 15.20
N ARG A 9 18.33 -3.81 14.80
CA ARG A 9 17.30 -2.76 14.99
C ARG A 9 15.99 -3.03 14.27
N VAL A 10 16.04 -3.54 13.05
CA VAL A 10 14.83 -3.93 12.30
C VAL A 10 14.15 -5.15 12.93
N ALA A 11 14.92 -6.09 13.49
CA ALA A 11 14.39 -7.24 14.24
C ALA A 11 13.78 -6.81 15.58
N GLU A 12 14.40 -5.88 16.31
CA GLU A 12 13.88 -5.32 17.55
C GLU A 12 12.57 -4.54 17.33
N LEU A 13 12.48 -3.70 16.28
CA LEU A 13 11.25 -3.00 15.92
C LEU A 13 10.11 -3.96 15.51
N ARG A 14 10.43 -5.11 14.91
CA ARG A 14 9.45 -6.15 14.58
C ARG A 14 8.96 -6.92 15.81
N SER A 15 9.74 -6.97 16.89
CA SER A 15 9.32 -7.62 18.14
C SER A 15 8.20 -6.87 18.85
N GLU A 16 7.99 -5.59 18.55
CA GLU A 16 6.88 -4.77 19.08
C GLU A 16 5.58 -4.91 18.28
N TRP A 17 5.60 -5.57 17.12
CA TRP A 17 4.42 -5.79 16.33
C TRP A 17 3.60 -6.94 16.92
N SER A 18 2.43 -6.64 17.44
CA SER A 18 1.55 -7.63 18.02
C SER A 18 0.39 -7.98 17.09
N PRO A 19 0.04 -9.26 16.94
CA PRO A 19 -1.23 -9.62 16.33
C PRO A 19 -2.36 -9.07 17.18
N ARG A 20 -3.46 -8.70 16.53
CA ARG A 20 -4.65 -8.14 17.20
C ARG A 20 -5.88 -8.90 16.74
N ARG A 21 -6.76 -9.25 17.69
CA ARG A 21 -8.10 -9.71 17.36
C ARG A 21 -9.00 -8.50 17.15
N ASN A 22 -9.56 -8.36 15.94
CA ASN A 22 -10.50 -7.29 15.61
C ASN A 22 -11.94 -7.62 16.04
N GLN A 23 -12.83 -6.63 15.90
CA GLN A 23 -14.25 -6.77 16.27
C GLN A 23 -15.11 -7.44 15.17
N GLY A 24 -14.50 -7.85 14.05
CA GLY A 24 -15.23 -8.33 12.90
C GLY A 24 -15.73 -7.21 11.98
N TRP A 25 -16.43 -7.60 10.93
CA TRP A 25 -16.92 -6.65 9.94
C TRP A 25 -18.24 -7.11 9.33
N ILE A 26 -19.09 -6.15 8.97
CA ILE A 26 -20.34 -6.42 8.24
C ILE A 26 -20.15 -6.05 6.78
N TYR A 27 -20.12 -7.06 5.92
CA TYR A 27 -20.16 -6.86 4.47
C TYR A 27 -21.60 -6.69 4.03
N VAL A 28 -21.86 -5.72 3.15
CA VAL A 28 -23.21 -5.42 2.66
C VAL A 28 -23.23 -5.62 1.15
N ASP A 29 -24.07 -6.52 0.68
CA ASP A 29 -24.28 -6.81 -0.72
C ASP A 29 -25.71 -6.44 -1.13
N GLN A 30 -25.84 -5.70 -2.23
CA GLN A 30 -27.11 -5.41 -2.87
C GLN A 30 -27.37 -6.42 -3.97
N ILE A 31 -28.51 -7.11 -3.91
CA ILE A 31 -28.89 -8.08 -4.93
C ILE A 31 -29.45 -7.34 -6.14
N THR A 32 -28.83 -7.55 -7.28
CA THR A 32 -29.24 -6.98 -8.57
C THR A 32 -30.23 -7.90 -9.29
N THR A 33 -30.73 -7.46 -10.42
CA THR A 33 -31.57 -8.30 -11.31
C THR A 33 -30.79 -9.48 -11.91
N GLU A 34 -29.46 -9.39 -12.01
CA GLU A 34 -28.60 -10.46 -12.52
C GLU A 34 -28.48 -11.63 -11.54
N ASN A 35 -28.51 -11.32 -10.24
CA ASN A 35 -28.40 -12.32 -9.16
C ASN A 35 -29.77 -12.72 -8.59
N GLY A 36 -30.86 -12.09 -9.05
CA GLY A 36 -32.22 -12.45 -8.65
C GLY A 36 -32.62 -13.79 -9.22
N GLY A 37 -33.13 -14.68 -8.36
CA GLY A 37 -33.51 -16.06 -8.73
C GLY A 37 -32.52 -17.12 -8.26
N ASP A 38 -31.28 -16.76 -7.97
CA ASP A 38 -30.26 -17.70 -7.51
C ASP A 38 -30.42 -18.04 -6.01
N PRO A 39 -30.02 -19.24 -5.59
CA PRO A 39 -29.84 -19.57 -4.17
C PRO A 39 -28.77 -18.68 -3.54
N ALA A 40 -28.97 -18.24 -2.30
CA ALA A 40 -28.03 -17.36 -1.59
C ALA A 40 -26.62 -17.94 -1.50
N ILE A 41 -26.49 -19.26 -1.36
CA ILE A 41 -25.18 -19.94 -1.32
C ILE A 41 -24.40 -19.79 -2.63
N ASP A 42 -25.07 -19.88 -3.78
CA ASP A 42 -24.43 -19.78 -5.09
C ASP A 42 -23.90 -18.36 -5.34
N PHE A 43 -24.69 -17.35 -4.96
CA PHE A 43 -24.25 -15.95 -4.96
C PHE A 43 -22.96 -15.75 -4.15
N TYR A 44 -22.87 -16.27 -2.93
CA TYR A 44 -21.69 -16.07 -2.09
C TYR A 44 -20.46 -16.81 -2.61
N VAL A 45 -20.61 -18.02 -3.15
CA VAL A 45 -19.52 -18.79 -3.77
C VAL A 45 -18.94 -18.07 -4.98
N GLU A 46 -19.79 -17.54 -5.84
CA GLU A 46 -19.38 -16.78 -7.02
C GLU A 46 -18.76 -15.43 -6.64
N ARG A 47 -19.42 -14.69 -5.76
CA ARG A 47 -19.02 -13.34 -5.35
C ARG A 47 -17.71 -13.32 -4.58
N TYR A 48 -17.43 -14.35 -3.79
CA TYR A 48 -16.29 -14.45 -2.89
C TYR A 48 -15.49 -15.75 -3.07
N PRO A 49 -14.79 -15.91 -4.21
CA PRO A 49 -14.13 -17.17 -4.60
C PRO A 49 -12.95 -17.58 -3.71
N HIS A 50 -12.56 -16.74 -2.73
CA HIS A 50 -11.54 -17.07 -1.75
C HIS A 50 -12.01 -18.03 -0.65
N SER A 51 -13.32 -18.35 -0.60
CA SER A 51 -13.92 -19.32 0.32
C SER A 51 -14.73 -20.32 -0.50
N ASP A 52 -14.55 -21.60 -0.20
CA ASP A 52 -15.30 -22.67 -0.85
C ASP A 52 -16.76 -22.75 -0.37
N ARG A 53 -17.52 -23.60 -1.02
CA ARG A 53 -18.95 -23.79 -0.74
C ARG A 53 -19.18 -24.31 0.69
N GLU A 54 -18.33 -25.18 1.20
CA GLU A 54 -18.45 -25.76 2.54
C GLU A 54 -18.29 -24.68 3.61
N THR A 55 -17.26 -23.84 3.47
CA THR A 55 -17.04 -22.67 4.33
C THR A 55 -18.24 -21.71 4.31
N TRP A 56 -18.87 -21.49 3.16
CA TRP A 56 -20.07 -20.64 3.11
C TRP A 56 -21.27 -21.29 3.76
N LEU A 57 -21.47 -22.60 3.60
CA LEU A 57 -22.55 -23.34 4.30
C LEU A 57 -22.40 -23.25 5.81
N GLU A 58 -21.20 -23.41 6.36
CA GLU A 58 -20.93 -23.22 7.79
C GLU A 58 -21.33 -21.82 8.27
N ARG A 59 -21.03 -20.77 7.49
CA ARG A 59 -21.41 -19.38 7.82
C ARG A 59 -22.92 -19.15 7.80
N PHE A 60 -23.64 -19.79 6.88
CA PHE A 60 -25.10 -19.76 6.87
C PHE A 60 -25.67 -20.47 8.10
N VAL A 61 -25.20 -21.65 8.41
CA VAL A 61 -25.60 -22.41 9.61
C VAL A 61 -25.31 -21.63 10.89
N ALA A 62 -24.20 -20.92 10.95
CA ALA A 62 -23.82 -20.07 12.07
C ALA A 62 -24.65 -18.75 12.14
N GLY A 63 -25.59 -18.52 11.22
CA GLY A 63 -26.46 -17.33 11.21
C GLY A 63 -25.72 -16.01 10.90
N GLN A 64 -24.57 -16.10 10.24
CA GLN A 64 -23.74 -14.94 9.92
C GLN A 64 -24.26 -14.15 8.72
N ILE A 65 -25.13 -14.76 7.90
CA ILE A 65 -25.72 -14.09 6.73
C ILE A 65 -27.17 -13.72 7.07
N ARG A 66 -27.51 -12.45 6.89
CA ARG A 66 -28.83 -11.90 7.20
C ARG A 66 -29.35 -11.02 6.07
N SER A 67 -30.69 -11.02 5.92
CA SER A 67 -31.41 -9.97 5.20
C SER A 67 -32.21 -9.20 6.23
N ASP A 68 -31.89 -7.91 6.40
CA ASP A 68 -32.32 -7.11 7.54
C ASP A 68 -31.98 -7.82 8.88
N GLU A 69 -32.98 -8.11 9.72
CA GLU A 69 -32.78 -8.83 10.98
C GLU A 69 -33.01 -10.35 10.86
N THR A 70 -33.38 -10.84 9.67
CA THR A 70 -33.70 -12.26 9.46
C THR A 70 -32.48 -13.03 9.02
N VAL A 71 -32.18 -14.14 9.70
CA VAL A 71 -31.14 -15.08 9.27
C VAL A 71 -31.55 -15.74 7.96
N CYS A 72 -30.67 -15.69 6.97
CA CYS A 72 -30.88 -16.33 5.68
C CYS A 72 -30.50 -17.81 5.71
N SER A 73 -31.29 -18.66 5.05
CA SER A 73 -30.87 -20.03 4.74
C SER A 73 -30.04 -20.03 3.45
N ALA A 74 -29.20 -21.05 3.31
CA ALA A 74 -28.32 -21.21 2.15
C ALA A 74 -29.11 -21.39 0.83
N ASP A 75 -30.23 -22.02 0.89
CA ASP A 75 -31.15 -22.29 -0.24
C ASP A 75 -32.19 -21.19 -0.50
N MET A 76 -32.15 -20.11 0.28
CA MET A 76 -33.06 -18.99 0.09
C MET A 76 -32.87 -18.38 -1.31
N THR A 77 -33.97 -18.30 -2.06
CA THR A 77 -33.97 -17.65 -3.37
C THR A 77 -33.84 -16.13 -3.22
N LEU A 78 -32.84 -15.56 -3.83
CA LEU A 78 -32.57 -14.13 -3.81
C LEU A 78 -33.56 -13.36 -4.69
N GLN A 79 -33.94 -12.17 -4.25
CA GLN A 79 -34.79 -11.25 -5.02
C GLN A 79 -34.04 -9.95 -5.28
N ALA A 80 -34.17 -9.41 -6.49
CA ALA A 80 -33.59 -8.12 -6.82
C ALA A 80 -34.07 -7.03 -5.85
N GLY A 81 -33.15 -6.21 -5.37
CA GLY A 81 -33.40 -5.17 -4.37
C GLY A 81 -33.19 -5.61 -2.92
N MET A 82 -33.03 -6.92 -2.64
CA MET A 82 -32.66 -7.38 -1.30
C MET A 82 -31.27 -6.87 -0.91
N THR A 83 -31.10 -6.63 0.40
CA THR A 83 -29.80 -6.31 1.01
C THR A 83 -29.37 -7.46 1.90
N LEU A 84 -28.28 -8.10 1.54
CA LEU A 84 -27.65 -9.14 2.37
C LEU A 84 -26.53 -8.53 3.23
N ARG A 85 -26.41 -9.01 4.46
CA ARG A 85 -25.36 -8.62 5.41
C ARG A 85 -24.64 -9.87 5.88
N TYR A 86 -23.35 -9.97 5.53
CA TYR A 86 -22.48 -10.99 6.09
C TYR A 86 -21.76 -10.44 7.32
N HIS A 87 -22.18 -10.90 8.50
CA HIS A 87 -21.60 -10.55 9.79
C HIS A 87 -20.37 -11.45 10.04
N ARG A 88 -19.23 -11.06 9.49
CA ARG A 88 -17.97 -11.78 9.73
C ARG A 88 -17.53 -11.56 11.18
N PRO A 89 -17.35 -12.65 11.98
CA PRO A 89 -16.83 -12.54 13.34
C PRO A 89 -15.44 -11.95 13.37
N GLY A 90 -15.00 -11.45 14.53
CA GLY A 90 -13.63 -11.00 14.73
C GLY A 90 -12.62 -12.10 14.47
N TRP A 91 -11.49 -11.74 13.84
CA TRP A 91 -10.36 -12.63 13.54
C TRP A 91 -9.06 -12.04 14.03
N ASP A 92 -8.04 -12.90 14.16
CA ASP A 92 -6.70 -12.47 14.51
C ASP A 92 -6.01 -11.87 13.29
N GLU A 93 -5.69 -10.57 13.35
CA GLU A 93 -4.97 -9.87 12.31
C GLU A 93 -3.47 -10.10 12.46
N PRO A 94 -2.74 -10.20 11.32
CA PRO A 94 -1.29 -10.23 11.38
C PRO A 94 -0.72 -9.01 12.10
N ALA A 95 0.42 -9.20 12.75
CA ALA A 95 1.14 -8.12 13.42
C ALA A 95 1.52 -6.99 12.45
N ALA A 96 1.35 -5.76 12.89
CA ALA A 96 1.72 -4.55 12.16
C ALA A 96 2.17 -3.44 13.13
N PRO A 97 3.03 -2.49 12.69
CA PRO A 97 3.34 -1.31 13.48
C PRO A 97 2.09 -0.43 13.59
N ARG A 98 1.83 0.10 14.78
CA ARG A 98 0.63 0.94 15.02
C ARG A 98 0.99 2.39 15.35
N ASP A 99 2.27 2.74 15.33
CA ASP A 99 2.72 4.11 15.54
C ASP A 99 2.89 4.84 14.22
N PHE A 100 2.53 6.12 14.25
CA PHE A 100 2.82 7.06 13.18
C PHE A 100 3.26 8.40 13.78
N ARG A 101 4.04 9.16 13.05
CA ARG A 101 4.41 10.53 13.43
C ARG A 101 3.47 11.52 12.76
N LEU A 102 2.93 12.47 13.53
CA LEU A 102 2.16 13.59 13.00
C LEU A 102 3.12 14.59 12.34
N LEU A 103 2.85 14.95 11.09
CA LEU A 103 3.65 15.91 10.32
C LEU A 103 2.96 17.27 10.21
N HIS A 104 1.63 17.26 10.06
CA HIS A 104 0.80 18.47 9.98
C HIS A 104 -0.60 18.16 10.45
N GLU A 105 -1.26 19.14 11.08
CA GLU A 105 -2.65 19.07 11.48
C GLU A 105 -3.27 20.46 11.47
N ASP A 106 -4.42 20.59 10.82
CA ASP A 106 -5.30 21.77 10.87
C ASP A 106 -6.78 21.36 10.78
N ASP A 107 -7.68 22.32 10.55
CA ASP A 107 -9.12 22.05 10.50
C ASP A 107 -9.54 21.26 9.26
N ASP A 108 -8.78 21.32 8.17
CA ASP A 108 -9.11 20.69 6.88
C ASP A 108 -8.41 19.37 6.64
N LEU A 109 -7.19 19.19 7.14
CA LEU A 109 -6.37 18.02 6.83
C LEU A 109 -5.40 17.60 7.95
N VAL A 110 -4.97 16.36 7.85
CA VAL A 110 -3.89 15.78 8.66
C VAL A 110 -2.90 15.10 7.73
N ALA A 111 -1.60 15.30 7.95
CA ALA A 111 -0.55 14.55 7.30
C ALA A 111 0.27 13.77 8.32
N VAL A 112 0.52 12.51 8.01
CA VAL A 112 1.25 11.60 8.89
C VAL A 112 2.38 10.90 8.17
N ASP A 113 3.43 10.56 8.91
CA ASP A 113 4.49 9.66 8.47
C ASP A 113 4.08 8.22 8.83
N LYS A 114 3.75 7.46 7.79
CA LYS A 114 3.36 6.06 7.90
C LYS A 114 4.61 5.17 7.99
N PRO A 115 4.74 4.28 8.96
CA PRO A 115 5.82 3.30 8.99
C PRO A 115 5.69 2.27 7.86
N SER A 116 6.82 1.68 7.45
CA SER A 116 6.80 0.46 6.61
C SER A 116 6.16 -0.68 7.39
N GLY A 117 5.37 -1.52 6.72
CA GLY A 117 4.69 -2.67 7.32
C GLY A 117 3.23 -2.41 7.69
N LEU A 118 2.79 -1.14 7.79
CA LEU A 118 1.40 -0.78 8.06
C LEU A 118 0.62 -0.55 6.75
N GLN A 119 -0.51 -1.22 6.62
CA GLN A 119 -1.45 -1.02 5.51
C GLN A 119 -2.21 0.30 5.68
N VAL A 120 -2.50 1.04 4.60
CA VAL A 120 -3.28 2.29 4.73
C VAL A 120 -4.77 2.02 4.94
N LEU A 121 -5.36 1.14 4.14
CA LEU A 121 -6.79 0.83 4.14
C LEU A 121 -7.03 -0.65 4.45
N PRO A 122 -8.19 -1.01 4.98
CA PRO A 122 -8.57 -2.39 5.16
C PRO A 122 -8.47 -3.18 3.85
N ALA A 123 -7.75 -4.30 3.89
CA ALA A 123 -7.66 -5.28 2.81
C ALA A 123 -7.08 -6.60 3.32
N ALA A 124 -7.42 -7.71 2.69
CA ALA A 124 -7.02 -9.06 3.06
C ALA A 124 -7.33 -9.37 4.53
N MET A 125 -6.31 -9.67 5.33
CA MET A 125 -6.48 -9.98 6.76
C MET A 125 -6.40 -8.76 7.68
N PHE A 126 -6.17 -7.55 7.14
CA PHE A 126 -6.01 -6.31 7.91
C PHE A 126 -7.31 -5.49 7.91
N LEU A 127 -7.85 -5.20 9.06
CA LEU A 127 -9.02 -4.34 9.29
C LEU A 127 -8.68 -3.19 10.24
N GLU A 128 -8.27 -3.52 11.47
CA GLU A 128 -7.92 -2.57 12.51
C GLU A 128 -6.39 -2.31 12.57
N ASN A 129 -5.56 -3.24 12.11
CA ASN A 129 -4.14 -3.02 11.89
C ASN A 129 -3.89 -2.27 10.58
N THR A 130 -4.55 -1.11 10.44
CA THR A 130 -4.45 -0.20 9.29
C THR A 130 -4.20 1.23 9.75
N LEU A 131 -3.52 2.02 8.91
CA LEU A 131 -3.25 3.43 9.21
C LEU A 131 -4.57 4.21 9.39
N LEU A 132 -5.58 3.94 8.57
CA LEU A 132 -6.90 4.57 8.70
C LEU A 132 -7.49 4.36 10.09
N HIS A 133 -7.47 3.12 10.57
CA HIS A 133 -8.01 2.80 11.90
C HIS A 133 -7.23 3.51 13.00
N VAL A 134 -5.89 3.44 12.97
CA VAL A 134 -5.03 4.04 13.99
C VAL A 134 -5.11 5.58 13.99
N VAL A 135 -5.22 6.21 12.81
CA VAL A 135 -5.42 7.67 12.70
C VAL A 135 -6.80 8.05 13.25
N ARG A 136 -7.85 7.29 12.94
CA ARG A 136 -9.18 7.53 13.50
C ARG A 136 -9.27 7.38 15.01
N GLU A 137 -8.55 6.41 15.58
CA GLU A 137 -8.46 6.26 17.03
C GLU A 137 -7.80 7.47 17.71
N ARG A 138 -6.76 8.06 17.12
CA ARG A 138 -5.95 9.12 17.75
C ARG A 138 -6.40 10.55 17.41
N ILE A 139 -6.89 10.76 16.18
CA ILE A 139 -7.21 12.08 15.65
C ILE A 139 -8.72 12.32 15.63
N GLY A 140 -9.51 11.26 15.29
CA GLY A 140 -10.96 11.34 15.22
C GLY A 140 -11.56 10.59 14.03
N ALA A 141 -12.80 10.14 14.19
CA ALA A 141 -13.47 9.26 13.23
C ALA A 141 -13.75 9.89 11.85
N GLY A 142 -13.75 11.23 11.74
CA GLY A 142 -14.13 11.96 10.53
C GLY A 142 -13.00 12.09 9.49
N VAL A 143 -11.84 11.44 9.67
CA VAL A 143 -10.72 11.57 8.74
C VAL A 143 -10.72 10.46 7.69
N ASP A 144 -10.46 10.82 6.44
CA ASP A 144 -10.34 9.89 5.31
C ASP A 144 -9.04 10.13 4.52
N PRO A 145 -8.30 9.06 4.13
CA PRO A 145 -7.06 9.24 3.37
C PRO A 145 -7.36 9.72 1.94
N VAL A 146 -6.63 10.74 1.50
CA VAL A 146 -6.70 11.28 0.14
C VAL A 146 -6.01 10.34 -0.86
N HIS A 147 -4.95 9.68 -0.42
CA HIS A 147 -4.18 8.71 -1.21
C HIS A 147 -3.69 7.57 -0.34
N ARG A 148 -3.07 6.58 -0.96
CA ARG A 148 -2.52 5.43 -0.25
C ARG A 148 -1.09 5.14 -0.68
N LEU A 149 -0.34 4.55 0.25
CA LEU A 149 0.96 3.93 0.00
C LEU A 149 0.82 2.40 0.10
N GLY A 150 1.71 1.67 -0.56
CA GLY A 150 1.85 0.24 -0.36
C GLY A 150 2.22 -0.09 1.10
N ARG A 151 1.96 -1.33 1.53
CA ARG A 151 2.23 -1.77 2.90
C ARG A 151 3.71 -1.59 3.27
N GLY A 152 4.64 -1.95 2.37
CA GLY A 152 6.09 -1.81 2.59
C GLY A 152 6.63 -0.39 2.38
N THR A 153 5.87 0.50 1.74
CA THR A 153 6.27 1.90 1.54
C THR A 153 6.02 2.71 2.80
N SER A 154 7.01 3.46 3.25
CA SER A 154 6.88 4.41 4.37
C SER A 154 6.70 5.85 3.89
N GLY A 155 6.41 6.79 4.82
CA GLY A 155 6.36 8.22 4.55
C GLY A 155 4.97 8.82 4.50
N ILE A 156 4.83 9.97 3.85
CA ILE A 156 3.69 10.87 3.95
C ILE A 156 2.41 10.24 3.43
N VAL A 157 1.36 10.27 4.26
CA VAL A 157 -0.04 10.05 3.86
C VAL A 157 -0.87 11.22 4.34
N VAL A 158 -1.61 11.85 3.42
CA VAL A 158 -2.53 12.97 3.69
C VAL A 158 -3.94 12.45 3.88
N PHE A 159 -4.59 12.91 4.94
CA PHE A 159 -6.00 12.65 5.27
C PHE A 159 -6.78 13.95 5.20
N ALA A 160 -8.00 13.90 4.68
CA ALA A 160 -8.94 15.01 4.74
C ALA A 160 -9.84 14.88 5.99
N ARG A 161 -10.10 16.00 6.66
CA ARG A 161 -11.02 16.11 7.82
C ARG A 161 -12.41 16.59 7.41
N THR A 162 -12.52 17.27 6.28
CA THR A 162 -13.77 17.84 5.78
C THR A 162 -14.10 17.31 4.38
N ASP A 163 -15.37 17.25 4.04
CA ASP A 163 -15.83 16.88 2.70
C ASP A 163 -15.30 17.81 1.61
N ARG A 164 -15.11 19.09 1.93
CA ARG A 164 -14.51 20.05 1.02
C ARG A 164 -13.06 19.71 0.73
N ALA A 165 -12.27 19.46 1.77
CA ALA A 165 -10.88 19.08 1.63
C ALA A 165 -10.75 17.75 0.87
N ARG A 166 -11.60 16.76 1.19
CA ARG A 166 -11.64 15.47 0.49
C ARG A 166 -11.87 15.65 -1.01
N ARG A 167 -12.90 16.41 -1.42
CA ARG A 167 -13.21 16.64 -2.84
C ARG A 167 -12.09 17.38 -3.55
N GLN A 168 -11.58 18.47 -2.98
CA GLN A 168 -10.53 19.28 -3.60
C GLN A 168 -9.23 18.47 -3.76
N LEU A 169 -8.73 17.83 -2.70
CA LEU A 169 -7.48 17.09 -2.73
C LEU A 169 -7.57 15.83 -3.62
N SER A 170 -8.72 15.16 -3.65
CA SER A 170 -8.94 14.03 -4.58
C SER A 170 -8.96 14.49 -6.04
N GLN A 171 -9.52 15.65 -6.32
CA GLN A 171 -9.47 16.25 -7.65
C GLN A 171 -8.04 16.64 -8.03
N ASP A 172 -7.29 17.30 -7.14
CA ASP A 172 -5.89 17.68 -7.37
C ASP A 172 -5.00 16.46 -7.63
N LEU A 173 -5.26 15.36 -6.90
CA LEU A 173 -4.58 14.08 -7.12
C LEU A 173 -4.91 13.50 -8.51
N SER A 174 -6.19 13.47 -8.89
CA SER A 174 -6.66 12.89 -10.17
C SER A 174 -6.17 13.67 -11.39
N GLU A 175 -6.02 14.99 -11.26
CA GLU A 175 -5.55 15.91 -12.31
C GLU A 175 -4.03 16.12 -12.30
N GLY A 176 -3.29 15.40 -11.41
CA GLY A 176 -1.82 15.49 -11.35
C GLY A 176 -1.27 16.80 -10.76
N ARG A 177 -2.10 17.59 -10.09
CA ARG A 177 -1.67 18.84 -9.42
C ARG A 177 -0.95 18.59 -8.10
N MET A 178 -1.15 17.42 -7.49
CA MET A 178 -0.43 17.02 -6.30
C MET A 178 0.95 16.49 -6.66
N LYS A 179 2.01 17.23 -6.29
CA LYS A 179 3.40 16.83 -6.50
C LYS A 179 3.80 15.78 -5.45
N LYS A 180 4.47 14.74 -5.88
CA LYS A 180 4.89 13.63 -5.00
C LYS A 180 6.32 13.23 -5.33
N ARG A 181 7.19 13.28 -4.32
CA ARG A 181 8.58 12.82 -4.42
C ARG A 181 8.85 11.71 -3.44
N TYR A 182 9.58 10.75 -3.91
CA TYR A 182 9.98 9.57 -3.15
C TYR A 182 11.49 9.42 -3.18
N VAL A 183 12.02 8.74 -2.19
CA VAL A 183 13.39 8.23 -2.21
C VAL A 183 13.34 6.71 -2.16
N ALA A 184 14.22 6.06 -2.91
CA ALA A 184 14.26 4.62 -3.06
C ALA A 184 15.70 4.11 -3.17
N LEU A 185 15.93 2.89 -2.73
CA LEU A 185 17.19 2.17 -2.96
C LEU A 185 16.96 1.15 -4.07
N VAL A 186 17.73 1.24 -5.15
CA VAL A 186 17.62 0.39 -6.34
C VAL A 186 18.85 -0.46 -6.56
N GLN A 187 18.69 -1.58 -7.26
CA GLN A 187 19.77 -2.46 -7.68
C GLN A 187 20.48 -1.89 -8.92
N GLY A 188 21.79 -2.07 -8.97
CA GLY A 188 22.64 -1.68 -10.09
C GLY A 188 23.00 -0.19 -10.09
N ASN A 189 23.60 0.24 -11.19
CA ASN A 189 24.09 1.61 -11.39
C ASN A 189 23.34 2.29 -12.54
N PRO A 190 22.17 2.89 -12.29
CA PRO A 190 21.40 3.57 -13.33
C PRO A 190 22.09 4.83 -13.84
N ALA A 191 21.66 5.33 -15.02
CA ALA A 191 22.08 6.62 -15.53
C ALA A 191 21.74 7.75 -14.52
N PRO A 192 22.48 8.86 -14.48
CA PRO A 192 22.31 9.94 -13.51
C PRO A 192 20.89 10.50 -13.41
N SER A 193 20.16 10.50 -14.54
CA SER A 193 18.72 10.82 -14.60
C SER A 193 18.07 10.13 -15.79
N PHE A 194 16.83 9.68 -15.64
CA PHE A 194 16.05 9.06 -16.70
C PHE A 194 14.55 9.16 -16.39
N SER A 195 13.74 8.91 -17.42
CA SER A 195 12.29 8.79 -17.26
C SER A 195 11.84 7.43 -17.71
N VAL A 196 10.85 6.89 -17.02
CA VAL A 196 10.18 5.64 -17.39
C VAL A 196 8.75 5.98 -17.78
N ASP A 197 8.44 5.82 -19.05
CA ASP A 197 7.10 5.98 -19.64
C ASP A 197 6.62 4.59 -20.05
N GLN A 198 6.16 3.84 -19.06
CA GLN A 198 5.66 2.49 -19.23
C GLN A 198 4.23 2.39 -18.72
N ALA A 199 3.31 1.93 -19.57
CA ALA A 199 1.93 1.72 -19.16
C ALA A 199 1.83 0.57 -18.13
N ILE A 200 0.90 0.72 -17.19
CA ILE A 200 0.68 -0.24 -16.09
C ILE A 200 -0.73 -0.80 -16.19
N GLY A 201 -0.85 -2.12 -16.24
CA GLY A 201 -2.11 -2.85 -16.31
C GLY A 201 -2.11 -4.13 -15.48
N LEU A 202 -3.24 -4.84 -15.50
CA LEU A 202 -3.40 -6.10 -14.78
C LEU A 202 -2.97 -7.28 -15.66
N VAL A 203 -2.20 -8.19 -15.07
CA VAL A 203 -1.82 -9.48 -15.64
C VAL A 203 -2.31 -10.60 -14.76
N ASP A 204 -2.57 -11.77 -15.34
CA ASP A 204 -2.89 -12.97 -14.56
C ASP A 204 -1.67 -13.43 -13.77
N TYR A 205 -1.87 -13.84 -12.53
CA TYR A 205 -0.82 -14.27 -11.64
C TYR A 205 -1.24 -15.51 -10.87
N PRO A 206 -0.57 -16.64 -11.10
CA PRO A 206 -0.93 -17.92 -10.50
C PRO A 206 -1.02 -17.86 -8.96
N GLY A 207 -2.07 -18.46 -8.41
CA GLY A 207 -2.29 -18.50 -6.96
C GLY A 207 -2.81 -17.22 -6.32
N PHE A 208 -2.92 -16.12 -7.09
CA PHE A 208 -3.45 -14.84 -6.56
C PHE A 208 -4.57 -14.23 -7.42
N GLY A 209 -4.68 -14.62 -8.68
CA GLY A 209 -5.62 -14.07 -9.63
C GLY A 209 -4.96 -13.03 -10.53
N ARG A 210 -4.97 -11.73 -10.20
CA ARG A 210 -4.39 -10.67 -11.05
C ARG A 210 -3.55 -9.68 -10.25
N VAL A 211 -2.41 -9.26 -10.80
CA VAL A 211 -1.54 -8.22 -10.25
C VAL A 211 -1.23 -7.14 -11.29
N PHE A 212 -0.84 -5.95 -10.83
CA PHE A 212 -0.37 -4.91 -11.74
C PHE A 212 1.05 -5.23 -12.23
N ALA A 213 1.34 -4.93 -13.49
CA ALA A 213 2.65 -5.12 -14.14
C ALA A 213 2.86 -4.08 -15.25
N ALA A 214 4.07 -4.04 -15.80
CA ALA A 214 4.42 -3.28 -16.99
C ALA A 214 3.80 -3.96 -18.22
N VAL A 215 2.79 -3.33 -18.84
CA VAL A 215 2.11 -3.86 -20.03
C VAL A 215 1.63 -2.72 -20.94
N ASP A 216 1.82 -2.84 -22.23
CA ASP A 216 1.50 -1.77 -23.21
C ASP A 216 0.00 -1.45 -23.28
N THR A 217 -0.85 -2.43 -22.98
CA THR A 217 -2.31 -2.27 -22.92
C THR A 217 -2.82 -1.63 -21.64
N GLY A 218 -1.90 -1.26 -20.72
CA GLY A 218 -2.20 -0.66 -19.43
C GLY A 218 -2.58 0.81 -19.53
N LYS A 219 -2.74 1.44 -18.37
CA LYS A 219 -2.96 2.87 -18.27
C LYS A 219 -1.63 3.62 -18.36
N PRO A 220 -1.52 4.70 -19.16
CA PRO A 220 -0.32 5.52 -19.25
C PRO A 220 0.15 5.99 -17.86
N SER A 221 1.45 5.91 -17.62
CA SER A 221 2.09 6.32 -16.38
C SER A 221 3.54 6.73 -16.64
N ILE A 222 4.01 7.72 -15.90
CA ILE A 222 5.36 8.25 -16.04
C ILE A 222 6.01 8.45 -14.67
N SER A 223 7.29 8.12 -14.58
CA SER A 223 8.15 8.40 -13.41
C SER A 223 9.43 9.06 -13.87
N HIS A 224 9.85 10.10 -13.19
CA HIS A 224 11.12 10.78 -13.40
C HIS A 224 12.06 10.39 -12.26
N VAL A 225 13.25 9.88 -12.63
CA VAL A 225 14.22 9.33 -11.70
C VAL A 225 15.53 10.13 -11.78
N ARG A 226 16.08 10.46 -10.63
CA ARG A 226 17.39 11.12 -10.49
C ARG A 226 18.20 10.37 -9.44
N VAL A 227 19.43 9.99 -9.78
CA VAL A 227 20.37 9.39 -8.84
C VAL A 227 20.82 10.47 -7.85
N ILE A 228 20.67 10.17 -6.55
CA ILE A 228 21.18 11.00 -5.45
C ILE A 228 22.61 10.57 -5.11
N GLU A 229 22.82 9.24 -4.99
CA GLU A 229 24.09 8.65 -4.56
C GLU A 229 24.25 7.27 -5.16
N PRO A 230 25.26 7.05 -6.00
CA PRO A 230 25.66 5.70 -6.40
C PRO A 230 26.37 4.98 -5.24
N ARG A 231 26.14 3.67 -5.10
CA ARG A 231 26.75 2.79 -4.08
C ARG A 231 27.40 1.58 -4.75
N PRO A 232 28.50 1.79 -5.47
CA PRO A 232 29.09 0.75 -6.31
C PRO A 232 29.59 -0.47 -5.50
N GLU A 233 29.95 -0.29 -4.23
CA GLU A 233 30.39 -1.37 -3.34
C GLU A 233 29.31 -2.41 -3.03
N THR A 234 28.04 -2.06 -3.19
CA THR A 234 26.89 -2.96 -2.98
C THR A 234 26.09 -3.18 -4.27
N ASP A 235 26.54 -2.65 -5.40
CA ASP A 235 25.81 -2.62 -6.68
C ASP A 235 24.40 -2.05 -6.51
N GLU A 236 24.30 -0.89 -5.83
CA GLU A 236 23.06 -0.19 -5.51
C GLU A 236 23.15 1.29 -5.87
N ALA A 237 22.02 1.97 -5.92
CA ALA A 237 21.96 3.43 -5.99
C ALA A 237 20.78 3.97 -5.18
N LEU A 238 21.01 5.09 -4.49
CA LEU A 238 19.94 5.88 -3.88
C LEU A 238 19.38 6.83 -4.93
N VAL A 239 18.07 6.77 -5.18
CA VAL A 239 17.40 7.56 -6.21
C VAL A 239 16.25 8.35 -5.64
N GLU A 240 16.03 9.54 -6.18
CA GLU A 240 14.79 10.32 -6.05
C GLU A 240 13.86 9.97 -7.22
N VAL A 241 12.58 9.82 -6.94
CA VAL A 241 11.56 9.53 -7.95
C VAL A 241 10.41 10.52 -7.81
N GLU A 242 10.12 11.26 -8.88
CA GLU A 242 8.94 12.11 -8.99
C GLU A 242 7.88 11.42 -9.87
N ILE A 243 6.64 11.38 -9.40
CA ILE A 243 5.53 10.72 -10.11
C ILE A 243 4.38 11.70 -10.36
N PRO A 244 4.18 12.19 -11.60
CA PRO A 244 2.99 12.95 -11.99
C PRO A 244 1.71 12.10 -11.92
N THR A 245 1.80 10.83 -12.20
CA THR A 245 0.72 9.84 -12.12
C THR A 245 0.76 9.06 -10.80
N GLY A 246 -0.26 8.26 -10.49
CA GLY A 246 -0.34 7.49 -9.24
C GLY A 246 -0.97 6.12 -9.44
N ARG A 247 -0.41 5.27 -10.34
CA ARG A 247 -0.89 3.91 -10.55
C ARG A 247 -0.45 2.99 -9.39
N PRO A 248 -1.21 1.93 -9.11
CA PRO A 248 -0.79 0.96 -8.10
C PRO A 248 0.62 0.42 -8.42
N HIS A 249 1.48 0.38 -7.42
CA HIS A 249 2.87 -0.08 -7.49
C HIS A 249 3.75 0.62 -8.54
N GLN A 250 3.36 1.80 -9.03
CA GLN A 250 4.01 2.46 -10.16
C GLN A 250 5.54 2.53 -10.03
N ILE A 251 6.07 3.04 -8.92
CA ILE A 251 7.53 3.18 -8.72
C ILE A 251 8.22 1.82 -8.74
N ARG A 252 7.65 0.83 -8.06
CA ARG A 252 8.18 -0.55 -8.01
C ARG A 252 8.26 -1.15 -9.42
N ILE A 253 7.16 -1.05 -10.19
CA ILE A 253 7.07 -1.56 -11.56
C ILE A 253 8.00 -0.80 -12.49
N HIS A 254 8.01 0.54 -12.45
CA HIS A 254 8.81 1.37 -13.34
C HIS A 254 10.31 1.18 -13.15
N LEU A 255 10.78 1.15 -11.89
CA LEU A 255 12.21 0.91 -11.61
C LEU A 255 12.63 -0.49 -12.06
N ALA A 256 11.79 -1.50 -11.83
CA ALA A 256 12.03 -2.86 -12.32
C ALA A 256 11.99 -2.94 -13.85
N ALA A 257 11.06 -2.25 -14.53
CA ALA A 257 10.97 -2.17 -15.99
C ALA A 257 12.21 -1.49 -16.59
N ALA A 258 12.77 -0.50 -15.92
CA ALA A 258 14.03 0.14 -16.31
C ALA A 258 15.29 -0.71 -16.03
N GLY A 259 15.13 -1.93 -15.49
CA GLY A 259 16.25 -2.82 -15.16
C GLY A 259 16.87 -2.58 -13.78
N HIS A 260 16.31 -1.71 -12.96
CA HIS A 260 16.79 -1.34 -11.63
C HIS A 260 15.69 -1.57 -10.55
N PRO A 261 15.28 -2.83 -10.27
CA PRO A 261 14.28 -3.09 -9.26
C PRO A 261 14.75 -2.56 -7.89
N LEU A 262 13.79 -2.30 -7.00
CA LEU A 262 14.11 -1.91 -5.63
C LEU A 262 14.96 -2.97 -4.94
N VAL A 263 15.89 -2.57 -4.10
CA VAL A 263 16.61 -3.52 -3.23
C VAL A 263 15.60 -4.21 -2.32
N GLY A 264 15.58 -5.54 -2.34
CA GLY A 264 14.64 -6.37 -1.58
C GLY A 264 13.21 -6.44 -2.17
N GLU A 265 13.03 -6.07 -3.44
CA GLU A 265 11.73 -6.17 -4.13
C GLU A 265 11.28 -7.63 -4.29
N PRO A 266 10.18 -8.06 -3.65
CA PRO A 266 9.77 -9.46 -3.72
C PRO A 266 8.94 -9.81 -4.96
N LEU A 267 8.24 -8.83 -5.56
CA LEU A 267 7.19 -9.10 -6.56
C LEU A 267 7.58 -8.74 -7.99
N TYR A 268 8.45 -7.75 -8.18
CA TYR A 268 8.78 -7.27 -9.54
C TYR A 268 10.22 -7.53 -9.90
N GLU A 269 10.42 -8.42 -10.87
CA GLU A 269 11.73 -8.69 -11.48
C GLU A 269 12.08 -7.64 -12.55
N ARG A 270 13.33 -7.69 -13.05
CA ARG A 270 13.76 -6.87 -14.19
C ARG A 270 12.80 -7.05 -15.36
N GLY A 271 12.29 -5.95 -15.90
CA GLY A 271 11.22 -5.93 -16.89
C GLY A 271 9.85 -5.52 -16.30
N GLY A 272 9.70 -5.42 -14.97
CA GLY A 272 8.50 -4.91 -14.32
C GLY A 272 7.34 -5.90 -14.26
N HIS A 273 7.63 -7.20 -14.38
CA HIS A 273 6.68 -8.31 -14.26
C HIS A 273 6.88 -9.07 -12.96
N PRO A 274 5.83 -9.74 -12.44
CA PRO A 274 5.99 -10.68 -11.34
C PRO A 274 6.80 -11.91 -11.80
N PRO A 275 7.48 -12.61 -10.86
CA PRO A 275 8.24 -13.82 -11.17
C PRO A 275 7.33 -14.95 -11.62
N THR A 276 7.90 -15.90 -12.35
CA THR A 276 7.26 -17.20 -12.58
C THR A 276 7.22 -17.97 -11.25
N VAL A 277 6.05 -18.50 -10.91
CA VAL A 277 5.86 -19.25 -9.66
C VAL A 277 5.84 -20.76 -9.97
N GLU A 278 6.71 -21.51 -9.32
CA GLU A 278 6.69 -22.97 -9.41
C GLU A 278 5.47 -23.56 -8.67
N PRO A 279 4.94 -24.70 -9.10
CA PRO A 279 3.65 -25.23 -8.62
C PRO A 279 3.49 -25.40 -7.10
N ASN A 280 4.58 -25.52 -6.36
CA ASN A 280 4.56 -25.73 -4.90
C ASN A 280 5.08 -24.54 -4.10
N ASP A 281 5.46 -23.46 -4.76
CA ASP A 281 5.99 -22.29 -4.09
C ASP A 281 4.88 -21.32 -3.69
N ARG A 282 5.08 -20.63 -2.55
CA ARG A 282 4.24 -19.51 -2.20
C ARG A 282 4.57 -18.33 -3.13
N PRO A 283 3.60 -17.85 -3.94
CA PRO A 283 3.85 -16.69 -4.79
C PRO A 283 4.12 -15.45 -3.94
N PRO A 284 5.07 -14.57 -4.33
CA PRO A 284 5.18 -13.24 -3.76
C PRO A 284 3.89 -12.45 -3.96
N LEU A 285 3.47 -11.71 -2.94
CA LEU A 285 2.20 -10.97 -2.97
C LEU A 285 2.41 -9.45 -2.99
N PRO A 286 1.45 -8.67 -3.51
CA PRO A 286 1.50 -7.21 -3.54
C PRO A 286 1.82 -6.54 -2.20
N GLY A 287 1.42 -7.18 -1.09
CA GLY A 287 1.64 -6.70 0.27
C GLY A 287 2.91 -7.20 0.95
N ASP A 288 3.73 -8.01 0.28
CA ASP A 288 4.98 -8.50 0.87
C ASP A 288 5.98 -7.37 1.07
N LEU A 289 6.75 -7.49 2.15
CA LEU A 289 7.74 -6.50 2.59
C LEU A 289 9.13 -6.89 2.09
N GLY A 290 10.07 -5.97 2.22
CA GLY A 290 11.49 -6.19 1.91
C GLY A 290 12.11 -5.01 1.20
N TYR A 291 11.36 -4.33 0.33
CA TYR A 291 11.86 -3.22 -0.47
C TYR A 291 11.95 -1.90 0.32
N HIS A 292 12.82 -1.00 -0.16
CA HIS A 292 13.10 0.29 0.45
C HIS A 292 12.58 1.44 -0.43
N LEU A 293 11.43 2.01 -0.01
CA LEU A 293 10.75 3.11 -0.69
C LEU A 293 10.06 4.01 0.34
N HIS A 294 10.26 5.33 0.23
CA HIS A 294 9.73 6.31 1.17
C HIS A 294 9.16 7.53 0.44
N ALA A 295 7.92 7.92 0.77
CA ALA A 295 7.27 9.14 0.31
C ALA A 295 7.79 10.33 1.12
N MET A 296 8.80 11.02 0.58
CA MET A 296 9.54 12.06 1.32
C MET A 296 8.93 13.46 1.22
N GLN A 297 8.15 13.73 0.16
CA GLN A 297 7.59 15.07 -0.05
C GLN A 297 6.25 15.00 -0.79
N VAL A 298 5.28 15.80 -0.32
CA VAL A 298 3.98 16.00 -0.98
C VAL A 298 3.67 17.50 -1.04
N GLY A 299 3.42 18.02 -2.25
CA GLY A 299 3.04 19.41 -2.49
C GLY A 299 1.66 19.52 -3.10
N PHE A 300 0.83 20.45 -2.60
CA PHE A 300 -0.53 20.69 -3.07
C PHE A 300 -1.01 22.09 -2.67
N THR A 301 -2.19 22.50 -3.14
CA THR A 301 -2.83 23.75 -2.71
C THR A 301 -3.78 23.48 -1.54
N HIS A 302 -3.63 24.23 -0.45
CA HIS A 302 -4.49 24.07 0.72
C HIS A 302 -5.97 24.28 0.38
N PRO A 303 -6.88 23.39 0.81
CA PRO A 303 -8.29 23.42 0.39
C PRO A 303 -9.04 24.72 0.74
N THR A 304 -8.69 25.34 1.85
CA THR A 304 -9.35 26.55 2.36
C THR A 304 -8.56 27.81 2.08
N SER A 305 -7.34 27.94 2.59
CA SER A 305 -6.53 29.16 2.46
C SER A 305 -6.02 29.42 1.04
N LYS A 306 -5.98 28.36 0.21
CA LYS A 306 -5.42 28.39 -1.16
C LYS A 306 -3.91 28.62 -1.23
N ASP A 307 -3.23 28.59 -0.11
CA ASP A 307 -1.77 28.68 -0.06
C ASP A 307 -1.12 27.39 -0.61
N ALA A 308 0.08 27.55 -1.16
CA ALA A 308 0.91 26.41 -1.55
C ALA A 308 1.42 25.71 -0.29
N MET A 309 1.09 24.42 -0.17
CA MET A 309 1.55 23.55 0.91
C MET A 309 2.68 22.64 0.41
N LEU A 310 3.70 22.49 1.25
CA LEU A 310 4.77 21.52 1.04
C LEU A 310 4.97 20.79 2.37
N ILE A 311 4.71 19.49 2.38
CA ILE A 311 4.93 18.63 3.55
C ILE A 311 6.11 17.75 3.24
N GLU A 312 7.06 17.68 4.16
CA GLU A 312 8.29 16.91 4.06
C GLU A 312 8.39 15.88 5.20
N CYS A 313 9.01 14.76 4.89
CA CYS A 313 9.24 13.67 5.82
C CYS A 313 10.64 13.11 5.62
N GLU A 314 11.44 13.12 6.66
CA GLU A 314 12.78 12.52 6.61
C GLU A 314 12.70 11.02 6.38
N PRO A 315 13.46 10.49 5.40
CA PRO A 315 13.52 9.07 5.17
C PRO A 315 14.27 8.32 6.28
N PRO A 316 14.03 7.02 6.45
CA PRO A 316 14.81 6.18 7.35
C PRO A 316 16.28 6.12 6.92
N ASP A 317 17.19 5.85 7.86
CA ASP A 317 18.65 5.93 7.67
C ASP A 317 19.16 5.21 6.42
N ILE A 318 18.61 4.03 6.08
CA ILE A 318 18.99 3.27 4.88
C ILE A 318 18.74 4.03 3.57
N LEU A 319 17.78 4.95 3.57
CA LEU A 319 17.37 5.80 2.45
C LEU A 319 17.92 7.23 2.56
N ARG A 320 18.93 7.46 3.39
CA ARG A 320 19.65 8.73 3.45
C ARG A 320 20.97 8.63 2.70
N PRO A 321 21.46 9.72 2.12
CA PRO A 321 22.83 9.76 1.62
C PRO A 321 23.80 9.39 2.75
N ARG A 322 24.80 8.59 2.45
CA ARG A 322 25.91 8.34 3.37
C ARG A 322 26.68 9.65 3.51
N SER A 323 26.87 10.17 4.72
CA SER A 323 27.77 11.29 4.93
C SER A 323 29.13 10.90 4.33
N ALA A 324 29.74 11.80 3.56
CA ALA A 324 31.12 11.61 3.12
C ALA A 324 31.94 11.26 4.37
N ALA A 325 32.58 10.09 4.38
CA ALA A 325 33.46 9.73 5.46
C ALA A 325 34.49 10.85 5.58
N GLU A 326 34.66 11.40 6.79
CA GLU A 326 35.78 12.29 7.04
C GLU A 326 37.05 11.61 6.53
N PRO A 327 37.91 12.29 5.73
CA PRO A 327 39.17 11.71 5.30
C PRO A 327 39.93 11.26 6.55
N PRO A 328 40.63 10.10 6.50
CA PRO A 328 41.41 9.66 7.64
C PRO A 328 42.34 10.79 8.04
N PRO A 329 42.56 11.05 9.36
CA PRO A 329 43.46 12.10 9.80
C PRO A 329 44.81 11.86 9.14
N ASP A 330 45.35 12.93 8.52
CA ASP A 330 46.71 12.91 7.95
C ASP A 330 47.66 12.38 9.02
N HIS A 331 48.22 11.22 8.78
CA HIS A 331 49.35 10.76 9.58
C HIS A 331 50.51 11.70 9.27
N GLU A 332 50.72 12.70 10.13
CA GLU A 332 51.97 13.44 10.18
C GLU A 332 53.13 12.43 10.27
N GLN A 333 53.92 12.42 9.24
CA GLN A 333 55.18 11.72 9.23
C GLN A 333 56.11 12.41 10.22
N VAL A 334 56.46 11.70 11.28
CA VAL A 334 57.60 12.01 12.16
C VAL A 334 58.83 11.35 11.62
#